data_d8857a31a1162ff89f7af8b7f7cebe12
#
_entry.id   d8857a31a1162ff89f7af8b7f7cebe12
#
_cell.length_a   1.000
_cell.length_b   1.000
_cell.length_c   1.000
_cell.angle_alpha   90.00
_cell.angle_beta   90.00
_cell.angle_gamma   90.00
#
_symmetry.space_group_name_H-M   'P 1'
#
loop_
_entity.id
_entity.type
_entity.pdbx_description
1 polymer ?
#
loop_
_entity_poly.entity_id
_entity_poly.type
_entity_poly.pdbx_seq_one_letter_code
_entity_poly.pdbx_strand_id
1 'polypeptide(L)'
;MSGAIARRTLRDGRVRTASFALLFALVAYANAAGFRAAYPSVKDRLGFAHSFGDNAMLRLFYGAPHDLLSVGGYSAWRIGGFFSILAGAWGLLSAVAAFRGEEEAGRSELLLAGPTLRGRLFAASALGVGVGAGALWLATLLGLLASRLPLGQSAYLALSVIAPGLLFAALGALVSQLAATRRLALELAAAALGLALALRTIADTASGLGWLRWLTPLGWSEQLRPFTGPQPLVLLLFAVAIVLVLWLARRLAAARDVGSALLQSPDSHPPRPGLLSSPTALSLRGERVSLGSWLVGTATYGVIAGVLCTSPSERNIPPTLARELRKLGIGSITNPADVLGLYFLFFVLIVCLFCCAQVASARREESERLETLLALPLSRSRWLAGRLVLALGGAGAIALTAALSSWAGATLQGAGVSFPQMLAAGLNCLPLALAFLGAGFLALALLPRASVAIAYALLALAFVWDLFGSLLGAPHWLVQLTPFQHIGFLPAEAFRTGAAALMLGFALLAVLAARERFVRRDLIAG
;
A
#
# COMPACT_ATOMS: atom_id res chain seq x y z
N MET A 1 5.83 -34.77 -6.68
CA MET A 1 5.15 -34.11 -5.53
C MET A 1 5.60 -32.67 -5.30
N SER A 2 6.86 -32.33 -5.17
CA SER A 2 7.30 -30.94 -4.94
C SER A 2 6.82 -29.94 -5.99
N GLY A 3 6.83 -30.32 -7.28
CA GLY A 3 6.31 -29.48 -8.37
C GLY A 3 4.79 -29.27 -8.35
N ALA A 4 4.01 -30.22 -7.81
CA ALA A 4 2.58 -30.06 -7.64
C ALA A 4 2.25 -29.05 -6.52
N ILE A 5 3.00 -29.08 -5.42
CA ILE A 5 2.87 -28.15 -4.29
C ILE A 5 3.25 -26.74 -4.75
N ALA A 6 4.37 -26.56 -5.46
CA ALA A 6 4.77 -25.28 -6.01
C ALA A 6 3.72 -24.70 -6.98
N ARG A 7 3.18 -25.52 -7.88
CA ARG A 7 2.07 -25.13 -8.79
C ARG A 7 0.81 -24.71 -8.04
N ARG A 8 0.49 -25.41 -6.94
CA ARG A 8 -0.64 -25.04 -6.08
C ARG A 8 -0.41 -23.67 -5.43
N THR A 9 0.76 -23.44 -4.82
CA THR A 9 1.11 -22.14 -4.22
C THR A 9 0.99 -20.99 -5.23
N LEU A 10 1.45 -21.22 -6.48
CA LEU A 10 1.27 -20.26 -7.58
C LEU A 10 -0.19 -20.04 -7.93
N ARG A 11 -0.97 -21.12 -8.05
CA ARG A 11 -2.41 -21.02 -8.38
C ARG A 11 -3.18 -20.24 -7.33
N ASP A 12 -2.90 -20.49 -6.05
CA ASP A 12 -3.57 -19.82 -4.94
C ASP A 12 -3.16 -18.33 -4.84
N GLY A 13 -1.92 -18.00 -5.20
CA GLY A 13 -1.40 -16.63 -5.30
C GLY A 13 -1.63 -15.92 -6.64
N ARG A 14 -2.23 -16.59 -7.64
CA ARG A 14 -2.28 -16.11 -9.05
C ARG A 14 -2.89 -14.72 -9.23
N VAL A 15 -4.02 -14.45 -8.58
CA VAL A 15 -4.72 -13.17 -8.70
C VAL A 15 -3.84 -12.05 -8.15
N ARG A 16 -3.29 -12.22 -6.95
CA ARG A 16 -2.36 -11.25 -6.36
C ARG A 16 -1.15 -11.01 -7.24
N THR A 17 -0.48 -12.07 -7.67
CA THR A 17 0.73 -11.97 -8.51
C THR A 17 0.41 -11.33 -9.86
N ALA A 18 -0.70 -11.69 -10.51
CA ALA A 18 -1.12 -11.10 -11.78
C ALA A 18 -1.46 -9.61 -11.64
N SER A 19 -2.14 -9.20 -10.55
CA SER A 19 -2.46 -7.79 -10.30
C SER A 19 -1.19 -6.94 -10.11
N PHE A 20 -0.23 -7.43 -9.32
CA PHE A 20 1.05 -6.73 -9.16
C PHE A 20 1.88 -6.75 -10.44
N ALA A 21 1.91 -7.86 -11.18
CA ALA A 21 2.61 -7.96 -12.46
C ALA A 21 2.05 -6.98 -13.50
N LEU A 22 0.73 -6.89 -13.61
CA LEU A 22 0.08 -5.92 -14.50
C LEU A 22 0.41 -4.48 -14.09
N LEU A 23 0.30 -4.16 -12.80
CA LEU A 23 0.66 -2.84 -12.28
C LEU A 23 2.12 -2.50 -12.61
N PHE A 24 3.05 -3.42 -12.38
CA PHE A 24 4.47 -3.22 -12.64
C PHE A 24 4.76 -3.02 -14.13
N ALA A 25 4.15 -3.81 -15.00
CA ALA A 25 4.30 -3.65 -16.45
C ALA A 25 3.76 -2.30 -16.94
N LEU A 26 2.53 -1.95 -16.56
CA LEU A 26 1.87 -0.72 -16.99
C LEU A 26 2.59 0.53 -16.49
N VAL A 27 2.96 0.57 -15.21
CA VAL A 27 3.63 1.75 -14.65
C VAL A 27 5.08 1.85 -15.14
N ALA A 28 5.79 0.73 -15.35
CA ALA A 28 7.12 0.75 -15.94
C ALA A 28 7.08 1.33 -17.36
N TYR A 29 6.13 0.90 -18.18
CA TYR A 29 5.90 1.46 -19.52
C TYR A 29 5.53 2.94 -19.47
N ALA A 30 4.47 3.29 -18.73
CA ALA A 30 3.93 4.64 -18.68
C ALA A 30 4.95 5.65 -18.13
N ASN A 31 5.77 5.25 -17.16
CA ASN A 31 6.81 6.11 -16.58
C ASN A 31 7.88 6.47 -17.62
N ALA A 32 8.46 5.48 -18.27
CA ALA A 32 9.54 5.72 -19.24
C ALA A 32 9.03 6.39 -20.52
N ALA A 33 7.87 5.96 -21.04
CA ALA A 33 7.24 6.55 -22.21
C ALA A 33 6.76 7.99 -21.94
N GLY A 34 6.12 8.22 -20.80
CA GLY A 34 5.64 9.54 -20.39
C GLY A 34 6.77 10.55 -20.16
N PHE A 35 7.87 10.14 -19.52
CA PHE A 35 9.02 11.03 -19.36
C PHE A 35 9.65 11.41 -20.70
N ARG A 36 9.76 10.47 -21.64
CA ARG A 36 10.28 10.75 -22.98
C ARG A 36 9.38 11.72 -23.76
N ALA A 37 8.07 11.57 -23.62
CA ALA A 37 7.11 12.45 -24.29
C ALA A 37 7.06 13.85 -23.65
N ALA A 38 7.10 13.94 -22.32
CA ALA A 38 7.04 15.20 -21.59
C ALA A 38 8.33 16.02 -21.67
N TYR A 39 9.50 15.35 -21.76
CA TYR A 39 10.82 15.98 -21.77
C TYR A 39 11.66 15.46 -22.96
N PRO A 40 11.30 15.85 -24.19
CA PRO A 40 11.94 15.34 -25.41
C PRO A 40 13.39 15.81 -25.56
N SER A 41 13.71 17.05 -25.17
CA SER A 41 15.03 17.63 -25.32
C SER A 41 15.90 17.51 -24.07
N VAL A 42 17.23 17.54 -24.24
CA VAL A 42 18.19 17.58 -23.11
C VAL A 42 17.97 18.81 -22.23
N LYS A 43 17.61 19.95 -22.84
CA LYS A 43 17.31 21.21 -22.13
C LYS A 43 16.10 21.05 -21.19
N ASP A 44 15.05 20.37 -21.64
CA ASP A 44 13.86 20.10 -20.81
C ASP A 44 14.22 19.20 -19.62
N ARG A 45 15.06 18.18 -19.85
CA ARG A 45 15.52 17.26 -18.81
C ARG A 45 16.46 17.93 -17.80
N LEU A 46 17.31 18.86 -18.24
CA LEU A 46 18.12 19.70 -17.36
C LEU A 46 17.22 20.55 -16.46
N GLY A 47 16.20 21.19 -17.03
CA GLY A 47 15.20 21.92 -16.26
C GLY A 47 14.50 21.04 -15.22
N PHE A 48 14.13 19.82 -15.59
CA PHE A 48 13.56 18.83 -14.69
C PHE A 48 14.56 18.44 -13.57
N ALA A 49 15.80 18.13 -13.92
CA ALA A 49 16.82 17.71 -12.95
C ALA A 49 17.13 18.80 -11.91
N HIS A 50 17.26 20.05 -12.34
CA HIS A 50 17.47 21.20 -11.44
C HIS A 50 16.30 21.42 -10.48
N SER A 51 15.10 21.09 -10.92
CA SER A 51 13.88 21.37 -10.18
C SER A 51 13.48 20.28 -9.20
N PHE A 52 13.82 19.04 -9.54
CA PHE A 52 13.37 17.86 -8.80
C PHE A 52 14.50 17.09 -8.12
N GLY A 53 15.76 17.30 -8.53
CA GLY A 53 16.90 16.55 -8.01
C GLY A 53 17.08 16.70 -6.49
N ASP A 54 16.77 17.88 -5.96
CA ASP A 54 16.93 18.20 -4.53
C ASP A 54 15.63 18.23 -3.74
N ASN A 55 14.50 17.84 -4.37
CA ASN A 55 13.21 17.85 -3.72
C ASN A 55 13.14 16.76 -2.63
N ALA A 56 12.99 17.17 -1.36
CA ALA A 56 13.01 16.26 -0.21
C ALA A 56 11.86 15.27 -0.20
N MET A 57 10.67 15.67 -0.68
CA MET A 57 9.51 14.77 -0.77
C MET A 57 9.73 13.67 -1.79
N LEU A 58 10.28 14.02 -2.96
CA LEU A 58 10.55 13.02 -3.99
C LEU A 58 11.64 12.05 -3.54
N ARG A 59 12.63 12.54 -2.77
CA ARG A 59 13.63 11.67 -2.13
C ARG A 59 13.02 10.72 -1.11
N LEU A 60 11.98 11.14 -0.38
CA LEU A 60 11.25 10.29 0.57
C LEU A 60 10.66 9.05 -0.13
N PHE A 61 10.03 9.24 -1.30
CA PHE A 61 9.36 8.16 -2.02
C PHE A 61 10.27 7.39 -2.97
N TYR A 62 11.18 8.08 -3.65
CA TYR A 62 11.97 7.51 -4.76
C TYR A 62 13.45 7.31 -4.41
N GLY A 63 13.93 7.86 -3.29
CA GLY A 63 15.35 7.89 -2.93
C GLY A 63 16.13 9.01 -3.62
N ALA A 64 17.44 9.03 -3.39
CA ALA A 64 18.32 10.03 -4.00
C ALA A 64 18.50 9.77 -5.51
N PRO A 65 18.28 10.76 -6.40
CA PRO A 65 18.49 10.57 -7.82
C PRO A 65 19.99 10.54 -8.17
N HIS A 66 20.37 9.68 -9.12
CA HIS A 66 21.74 9.61 -9.62
C HIS A 66 21.88 10.18 -11.04
N ASP A 67 20.86 9.98 -11.90
CA ASP A 67 20.80 10.54 -13.24
C ASP A 67 19.33 10.81 -13.61
N LEU A 68 18.99 12.09 -13.76
CA LEU A 68 17.68 12.55 -14.21
C LEU A 68 17.68 13.01 -15.67
N LEU A 69 18.85 12.96 -16.36
CA LEU A 69 18.98 13.43 -17.72
C LEU A 69 18.63 12.35 -18.75
N SER A 70 18.87 11.08 -18.40
CA SER A 70 18.51 9.97 -19.27
C SER A 70 17.13 9.38 -18.89
N VAL A 71 16.40 8.85 -19.88
CA VAL A 71 15.13 8.14 -19.65
C VAL A 71 15.36 6.92 -18.77
N GLY A 72 16.50 6.25 -18.93
CA GLY A 72 16.87 5.09 -18.13
C GLY A 72 17.14 5.46 -16.67
N GLY A 73 17.96 6.47 -16.42
CA GLY A 73 18.28 6.93 -15.06
C GLY A 73 17.05 7.47 -14.31
N TYR A 74 16.21 8.27 -14.98
CA TYR A 74 14.92 8.69 -14.44
C TYR A 74 14.02 7.51 -14.07
N SER A 75 13.92 6.51 -14.99
CA SER A 75 13.10 5.31 -14.72
C SER A 75 13.67 4.51 -13.56
N ALA A 76 14.99 4.37 -13.47
CA ALA A 76 15.65 3.69 -12.36
C ALA A 76 15.35 4.35 -11.02
N TRP A 77 15.42 5.68 -10.96
CA TRP A 77 15.11 6.43 -9.76
C TRP A 77 13.64 6.29 -9.34
N ARG A 78 12.71 6.59 -10.24
CA ARG A 78 11.29 6.64 -9.91
C ARG A 78 10.66 5.26 -9.69
N ILE A 79 10.97 4.30 -10.58
CA ILE A 79 10.48 2.93 -10.47
C ILE A 79 11.23 2.19 -9.36
N GLY A 80 12.57 2.31 -9.31
CA GLY A 80 13.40 1.59 -8.36
C GLY A 80 12.98 1.81 -6.91
N GLY A 81 12.81 3.07 -6.50
CA GLY A 81 12.40 3.41 -5.15
C GLY A 81 11.01 2.89 -4.78
N PHE A 82 10.01 3.25 -5.58
CA PHE A 82 8.61 2.93 -5.27
C PHE A 82 8.28 1.45 -5.45
N PHE A 83 8.74 0.83 -6.53
CA PHE A 83 8.46 -0.58 -6.79
C PHE A 83 9.17 -1.53 -5.84
N SER A 84 10.33 -1.15 -5.30
CA SER A 84 11.00 -1.94 -4.26
C SER A 84 10.13 -2.11 -3.02
N ILE A 85 9.40 -1.07 -2.62
CA ILE A 85 8.43 -1.11 -1.52
C ILE A 85 7.25 -2.02 -1.87
N LEU A 86 6.68 -1.84 -3.07
CA LEU A 86 5.56 -2.67 -3.52
C LEU A 86 5.95 -4.15 -3.70
N ALA A 87 7.15 -4.41 -4.22
CA ALA A 87 7.69 -5.77 -4.31
C ALA A 87 7.89 -6.39 -2.92
N GLY A 88 8.38 -5.60 -1.95
CA GLY A 88 8.46 -6.00 -0.54
C GLY A 88 7.10 -6.38 0.03
N ALA A 89 6.09 -5.54 -0.16
CA ALA A 89 4.73 -5.83 0.27
C ALA A 89 4.15 -7.09 -0.40
N TRP A 90 4.34 -7.25 -1.72
CA TRP A 90 3.94 -8.47 -2.42
C TRP A 90 4.63 -9.71 -1.86
N GLY A 91 5.94 -9.62 -1.59
CA GLY A 91 6.75 -10.71 -1.04
C GLY A 91 6.24 -11.16 0.33
N LEU A 92 6.04 -10.22 1.26
CA LEU A 92 5.49 -10.48 2.59
C LEU A 92 4.12 -11.13 2.52
N LEU A 93 3.18 -10.53 1.78
CA LEU A 93 1.81 -11.04 1.63
C LEU A 93 1.78 -12.43 1.01
N SER A 94 2.68 -12.69 0.06
CA SER A 94 2.75 -13.98 -0.64
C SER A 94 3.32 -15.07 0.25
N ALA A 95 4.39 -14.77 0.97
CA ALA A 95 5.02 -15.74 1.88
C ALA A 95 4.11 -16.05 3.08
N VAL A 96 3.57 -15.03 3.77
CA VAL A 96 2.69 -15.27 4.92
C VAL A 96 1.45 -16.07 4.51
N ALA A 97 0.87 -15.82 3.34
CA ALA A 97 -0.24 -16.62 2.84
C ALA A 97 0.15 -18.07 2.54
N ALA A 98 1.33 -18.27 1.91
CA ALA A 98 1.80 -19.59 1.51
C ALA A 98 2.28 -20.47 2.68
N PHE A 99 2.72 -19.86 3.79
CA PHE A 99 3.23 -20.59 4.96
C PHE A 99 2.19 -20.58 6.08
N ARG A 100 2.01 -19.48 6.78
CA ARG A 100 1.11 -19.46 7.95
C ARG A 100 -0.37 -19.55 7.57
N GLY A 101 -0.77 -18.96 6.44
CA GLY A 101 -2.15 -19.03 5.96
C GLY A 101 -2.59 -20.44 5.57
N GLU A 102 -1.71 -21.25 4.98
CA GLU A 102 -1.97 -22.66 4.66
C GLU A 102 -2.00 -23.54 5.93
N GLU A 103 -1.19 -23.19 6.92
CA GLU A 103 -1.15 -23.89 8.20
C GLU A 103 -2.41 -23.63 9.03
N GLU A 104 -2.84 -22.37 9.18
CA GLU A 104 -4.10 -22.02 9.87
C GLU A 104 -5.35 -22.63 9.23
N ALA A 105 -5.32 -22.80 7.91
CA ALA A 105 -6.41 -23.44 7.19
C ALA A 105 -6.40 -24.98 7.28
N GLY A 106 -5.50 -25.59 8.05
CA GLY A 106 -5.34 -27.04 8.20
C GLY A 106 -4.82 -27.77 6.95
N ARG A 107 -4.57 -27.03 5.85
CA ARG A 107 -4.17 -27.65 4.57
C ARG A 107 -2.75 -28.18 4.60
N SER A 108 -1.88 -27.62 5.42
CA SER A 108 -0.53 -28.13 5.62
C SER A 108 -0.52 -29.50 6.29
N GLU A 109 -1.44 -29.74 7.24
CA GLU A 109 -1.61 -31.05 7.92
C GLU A 109 -2.03 -32.13 6.92
N LEU A 110 -3.02 -31.81 6.07
CA LEU A 110 -3.45 -32.74 5.01
C LEU A 110 -2.32 -33.15 4.06
N LEU A 111 -1.44 -32.20 3.71
CA LEU A 111 -0.28 -32.50 2.85
C LEU A 111 0.80 -33.32 3.56
N LEU A 112 0.93 -33.16 4.86
CA LEU A 112 1.90 -33.88 5.70
C LEU A 112 1.38 -35.26 6.16
N ALA A 113 0.07 -35.52 6.08
CA ALA A 113 -0.50 -36.86 6.24
C ALA A 113 -0.06 -37.82 5.13
N GLY A 114 0.39 -37.30 3.98
CA GLY A 114 1.01 -38.05 2.90
C GLY A 114 2.52 -38.17 3.03
N PRO A 115 3.24 -38.82 2.06
CA PRO A 115 4.68 -39.07 2.11
C PRO A 115 5.51 -37.80 1.83
N THR A 116 5.17 -36.66 2.47
CA THR A 116 5.84 -35.36 2.30
C THR A 116 6.51 -34.94 3.60
N LEU A 117 7.81 -34.65 3.54
CA LEU A 117 8.56 -34.11 4.67
C LEU A 117 8.30 -32.59 4.79
N ARG A 118 8.27 -32.09 6.03
CA ARG A 118 8.09 -30.64 6.34
C ARG A 118 9.06 -29.75 5.56
N GLY A 119 10.35 -30.12 5.51
CA GLY A 119 11.36 -29.38 4.76
C GLY A 119 11.16 -29.37 3.23
N ARG A 120 10.52 -30.42 2.68
CA ARG A 120 10.15 -30.47 1.24
C ARG A 120 8.93 -29.62 0.96
N LEU A 121 7.93 -29.63 1.85
CA LEU A 121 6.76 -28.77 1.77
C LEU A 121 7.18 -27.30 1.79
N PHE A 122 8.04 -26.92 2.76
CA PHE A 122 8.59 -25.58 2.85
C PHE A 122 9.31 -25.15 1.56
N ALA A 123 10.24 -25.99 1.07
CA ALA A 123 11.00 -25.68 -0.14
C ALA A 123 10.12 -25.54 -1.38
N ALA A 124 9.09 -26.39 -1.52
CA ALA A 124 8.16 -26.33 -2.64
C ALA A 124 7.28 -25.06 -2.60
N SER A 125 6.81 -24.65 -1.40
CA SER A 125 6.06 -23.40 -1.22
C SER A 125 6.95 -22.18 -1.49
N ALA A 126 8.20 -22.18 -1.00
CA ALA A 126 9.16 -21.11 -1.28
C ALA A 126 9.46 -20.99 -2.78
N LEU A 127 9.62 -22.14 -3.49
CA LEU A 127 9.78 -22.15 -4.94
C LEU A 127 8.56 -21.53 -5.65
N GLY A 128 7.34 -21.84 -5.21
CA GLY A 128 6.12 -21.24 -5.76
C GLY A 128 6.11 -19.71 -5.63
N VAL A 129 6.50 -19.18 -4.46
CA VAL A 129 6.65 -17.73 -4.27
C VAL A 129 7.76 -17.16 -5.15
N GLY A 130 8.89 -17.85 -5.27
CA GLY A 130 10.01 -17.45 -6.14
C GLY A 130 9.63 -17.37 -7.62
N VAL A 131 8.86 -18.33 -8.13
CA VAL A 131 8.32 -18.27 -9.52
C VAL A 131 7.37 -17.08 -9.68
N GLY A 132 6.56 -16.76 -8.66
CA GLY A 132 5.74 -15.53 -8.65
C GLY A 132 6.60 -14.26 -8.74
N ALA A 133 7.74 -14.18 -8.04
CA ALA A 133 8.70 -13.09 -8.17
C ALA A 133 9.30 -13.00 -9.59
N GLY A 134 9.59 -14.15 -10.21
CA GLY A 134 10.01 -14.23 -11.61
C GLY A 134 8.99 -13.64 -12.58
N ALA A 135 7.69 -13.88 -12.31
CA ALA A 135 6.62 -13.28 -13.10
C ALA A 135 6.57 -11.74 -12.97
N LEU A 136 6.78 -11.20 -11.77
CA LEU A 136 6.88 -9.75 -11.56
C LEU A 136 8.11 -9.16 -12.27
N TRP A 137 9.25 -9.84 -12.17
CA TRP A 137 10.47 -9.46 -12.89
C TRP A 137 10.22 -9.37 -14.40
N LEU A 138 9.63 -10.42 -14.97
CA LEU A 138 9.33 -10.47 -16.39
C LEU A 138 8.34 -9.37 -16.80
N ALA A 139 7.31 -9.13 -16.02
CA ALA A 139 6.32 -8.08 -16.28
C ALA A 139 6.97 -6.68 -16.27
N THR A 140 7.83 -6.40 -15.27
CA THR A 140 8.59 -5.14 -15.21
C THR A 140 9.49 -4.99 -16.42
N LEU A 141 10.24 -6.04 -16.77
CA LEU A 141 11.11 -6.07 -17.94
C LEU A 141 10.33 -5.77 -19.23
N LEU A 142 9.21 -6.44 -19.45
CA LEU A 142 8.37 -6.24 -20.64
C LEU A 142 7.85 -4.80 -20.74
N GLY A 143 7.42 -4.20 -19.62
CA GLY A 143 7.01 -2.79 -19.57
C GLY A 143 8.14 -1.83 -19.97
N LEU A 144 9.36 -2.07 -19.48
CA LEU A 144 10.54 -1.27 -19.82
C LEU A 144 10.95 -1.45 -21.30
N LEU A 145 10.93 -2.68 -21.81
CA LEU A 145 11.23 -2.96 -23.22
C LEU A 145 10.21 -2.35 -24.17
N ALA A 146 8.91 -2.40 -23.82
CA ALA A 146 7.86 -1.74 -24.60
C ALA A 146 8.07 -0.23 -24.69
N SER A 147 8.73 0.37 -23.69
CA SER A 147 9.14 1.78 -23.72
C SER A 147 10.48 2.02 -24.46
N ARG A 148 11.02 1.03 -25.17
CA ARG A 148 12.27 1.11 -25.96
C ARG A 148 13.53 1.37 -25.13
N LEU A 149 13.59 0.88 -23.90
CA LEU A 149 14.82 0.87 -23.10
C LEU A 149 15.67 -0.37 -23.44
N PRO A 150 17.01 -0.32 -23.30
CA PRO A 150 17.91 -1.42 -23.67
C PRO A 150 17.71 -2.63 -22.74
N LEU A 151 17.76 -3.86 -23.31
CA LEU A 151 17.44 -5.12 -22.62
C LEU A 151 18.29 -5.33 -21.36
N GLY A 152 19.61 -5.23 -21.44
CA GLY A 152 20.49 -5.55 -20.31
C GLY A 152 20.24 -4.68 -19.08
N GLN A 153 20.14 -3.36 -19.27
CA GLN A 153 19.87 -2.41 -18.19
C GLN A 153 18.44 -2.53 -17.66
N SER A 154 17.47 -2.81 -18.54
CA SER A 154 16.07 -3.04 -18.16
C SER A 154 15.92 -4.31 -17.33
N ALA A 155 16.60 -5.39 -17.70
CA ALA A 155 16.62 -6.64 -16.94
C ALA A 155 17.27 -6.44 -15.56
N TYR A 156 18.35 -5.64 -15.51
CA TYR A 156 19.02 -5.32 -14.26
C TYR A 156 18.16 -4.40 -13.36
N LEU A 157 17.47 -3.40 -13.92
CA LEU A 157 16.51 -2.57 -13.18
C LEU A 157 15.35 -3.43 -12.63
N ALA A 158 14.77 -4.30 -13.46
CA ALA A 158 13.72 -5.21 -13.00
C ALA A 158 14.22 -6.12 -11.85
N LEU A 159 15.48 -6.61 -11.92
CA LEU A 159 16.08 -7.40 -10.86
C LEU A 159 16.32 -6.58 -9.58
N SER A 160 16.77 -5.34 -9.70
CA SER A 160 16.98 -4.44 -8.55
C SER A 160 15.69 -4.13 -7.78
N VAL A 161 14.57 -4.10 -8.47
CA VAL A 161 13.24 -3.93 -7.88
C VAL A 161 12.76 -5.21 -7.17
N ILE A 162 12.99 -6.39 -7.78
CA ILE A 162 12.45 -7.65 -7.26
C ILE A 162 13.32 -8.26 -6.15
N ALA A 163 14.61 -7.96 -6.11
CA ALA A 163 15.50 -8.47 -5.07
C ALA A 163 15.05 -8.14 -3.63
N PRO A 164 14.65 -6.90 -3.29
CA PRO A 164 14.01 -6.61 -2.00
C PRO A 164 12.73 -7.43 -1.78
N GLY A 165 11.90 -7.60 -2.81
CA GLY A 165 10.68 -8.41 -2.75
C GLY A 165 10.95 -9.86 -2.36
N LEU A 166 12.00 -10.47 -2.91
CA LEU A 166 12.44 -11.83 -2.54
C LEU A 166 12.95 -11.89 -1.10
N LEU A 167 13.71 -10.88 -0.65
CA LEU A 167 14.19 -10.85 0.73
C LEU A 167 13.04 -10.67 1.73
N PHE A 168 12.09 -9.78 1.43
CA PHE A 168 10.89 -9.65 2.24
C PHE A 168 10.00 -10.89 2.19
N ALA A 169 9.96 -11.64 1.09
CA ALA A 169 9.30 -12.94 1.04
C ALA A 169 10.01 -13.96 1.96
N ALA A 170 11.34 -13.98 1.98
CA ALA A 170 12.11 -14.80 2.91
C ALA A 170 11.85 -14.42 4.37
N LEU A 171 11.80 -13.11 4.69
CA LEU A 171 11.42 -12.61 6.02
C LEU A 171 9.99 -13.00 6.38
N GLY A 172 9.04 -12.89 5.46
CA GLY A 172 7.66 -13.34 5.65
C GLY A 172 7.57 -14.85 5.93
N ALA A 173 8.38 -15.66 5.25
CA ALA A 173 8.49 -17.09 5.52
C ALA A 173 9.07 -17.36 6.92
N LEU A 174 10.09 -16.61 7.34
CA LEU A 174 10.69 -16.71 8.69
C LEU A 174 9.68 -16.33 9.78
N VAL A 175 9.06 -15.15 9.65
CA VAL A 175 8.07 -14.67 10.63
C VAL A 175 6.86 -15.60 10.74
N SER A 176 6.49 -16.28 9.64
CA SER A 176 5.45 -17.31 9.62
C SER A 176 5.81 -18.53 10.49
N GLN A 177 7.09 -18.77 10.77
CA GLN A 177 7.50 -19.84 11.70
C GLN A 177 7.48 -19.37 13.16
N LEU A 178 7.62 -18.07 13.39
CA LEU A 178 7.63 -17.48 14.74
C LEU A 178 6.22 -17.20 15.27
N ALA A 179 5.35 -16.70 14.42
CA ALA A 179 4.03 -16.22 14.79
C ALA A 179 3.00 -17.35 14.97
N ALA A 180 2.13 -17.23 15.99
CA ALA A 180 1.05 -18.16 16.23
C ALA A 180 -0.12 -18.01 15.23
N THR A 181 -0.33 -16.84 14.68
CA THR A 181 -1.43 -16.54 13.76
C THR A 181 -0.95 -15.85 12.51
N ARG A 182 -1.68 -16.02 11.40
CA ARG A 182 -1.45 -15.30 10.14
C ARG A 182 -1.47 -13.78 10.36
N ARG A 183 -2.34 -13.31 11.25
CA ARG A 183 -2.45 -11.89 11.58
C ARG A 183 -1.15 -11.38 12.21
N LEU A 184 -0.65 -12.06 13.25
CA LEU A 184 0.62 -11.70 13.90
C LEU A 184 1.79 -11.76 12.92
N ALA A 185 1.82 -12.77 12.04
CA ALA A 185 2.84 -12.87 11.00
C ALA A 185 2.80 -11.66 10.05
N LEU A 186 1.61 -11.21 9.63
CA LEU A 186 1.45 -10.02 8.79
C LEU A 186 1.85 -8.73 9.52
N GLU A 187 1.50 -8.60 10.80
CA GLU A 187 1.84 -7.43 11.62
C GLU A 187 3.38 -7.30 11.78
N LEU A 188 4.05 -8.40 12.13
CA LEU A 188 5.52 -8.41 12.25
C LEU A 188 6.22 -8.17 10.91
N ALA A 189 5.70 -8.76 9.84
CA ALA A 189 6.22 -8.59 8.49
C ALA A 189 6.04 -7.13 8.00
N ALA A 190 4.87 -6.53 8.23
CA ALA A 190 4.62 -5.13 7.89
C ALA A 190 5.49 -4.18 8.73
N ALA A 191 5.70 -4.49 10.02
CA ALA A 191 6.61 -3.72 10.87
C ALA A 191 8.05 -3.76 10.35
N ALA A 192 8.53 -4.91 9.86
CA ALA A 192 9.86 -5.03 9.25
C ALA A 192 9.99 -4.19 7.97
N LEU A 193 8.97 -4.19 7.10
CA LEU A 193 8.96 -3.34 5.90
C LEU A 193 8.89 -1.86 6.26
N GLY A 194 8.05 -1.48 7.24
CA GLY A 194 7.93 -0.12 7.74
C GLY A 194 9.23 0.39 8.35
N LEU A 195 9.92 -0.43 9.15
CA LEU A 195 11.23 -0.11 9.70
C LEU A 195 12.28 0.07 8.60
N ALA A 196 12.30 -0.82 7.61
CA ALA A 196 13.22 -0.71 6.48
C ALA A 196 12.98 0.58 5.67
N LEU A 197 11.72 0.96 5.48
CA LEU A 197 11.35 2.22 4.82
C LEU A 197 11.77 3.43 5.67
N ALA A 198 11.53 3.42 6.97
CA ALA A 198 11.92 4.50 7.87
C ALA A 198 13.44 4.71 7.88
N LEU A 199 14.23 3.62 8.01
CA LEU A 199 15.71 3.69 7.99
C LEU A 199 16.22 4.23 6.65
N ARG A 200 15.65 3.76 5.53
CA ARG A 200 15.99 4.28 4.20
C ARG A 200 15.70 5.78 4.10
N THR A 201 14.50 6.19 4.48
CA THR A 201 14.08 7.60 4.43
C THR A 201 15.02 8.50 5.25
N ILE A 202 15.37 8.09 6.47
CA ILE A 202 16.33 8.81 7.32
C ILE A 202 17.69 8.90 6.62
N ALA A 203 18.16 7.80 6.04
CA ALA A 203 19.43 7.75 5.32
C ALA A 203 19.49 8.69 4.10
N ASP A 204 18.35 8.92 3.44
CA ASP A 204 18.24 9.72 2.23
C ASP A 204 18.03 11.22 2.51
N THR A 205 17.51 11.55 3.68
CA THR A 205 17.15 12.92 4.05
C THR A 205 18.09 13.56 5.08
N ALA A 206 18.66 12.78 5.99
CA ALA A 206 19.51 13.30 7.05
C ALA A 206 21.00 13.29 6.66
N SER A 207 21.67 14.45 6.79
CA SER A 207 23.10 14.56 6.57
C SER A 207 23.90 13.73 7.59
N GLY A 208 24.91 12.98 7.10
CA GLY A 208 25.76 12.12 7.94
C GLY A 208 25.20 10.74 8.28
N LEU A 209 23.92 10.46 8.00
CA LEU A 209 23.29 9.17 8.28
C LEU A 209 23.17 8.25 7.04
N GLY A 210 23.83 8.56 5.94
CA GLY A 210 23.79 7.78 4.69
C GLY A 210 24.21 6.31 4.84
N TRP A 211 25.00 5.97 5.88
CA TRP A 211 25.40 4.60 6.19
C TRP A 211 24.21 3.69 6.57
N LEU A 212 23.08 4.27 7.06
CA LEU A 212 21.88 3.51 7.38
C LEU A 212 21.26 2.80 6.16
N ARG A 213 21.56 3.22 4.92
CA ARG A 213 21.15 2.51 3.69
C ARG A 213 21.61 1.07 3.68
N TRP A 214 22.79 0.78 4.28
CA TRP A 214 23.34 -0.57 4.33
C TRP A 214 22.65 -1.48 5.36
N LEU A 215 21.85 -0.95 6.27
CA LEU A 215 21.06 -1.72 7.23
C LEU A 215 19.69 -2.16 6.69
N THR A 216 19.30 -1.74 5.49
CA THR A 216 17.96 -2.00 4.96
C THR A 216 17.98 -2.53 3.54
N PRO A 217 17.16 -3.56 3.23
CA PRO A 217 17.05 -4.08 1.87
C PRO A 217 16.60 -3.03 0.85
N LEU A 218 15.81 -2.04 1.27
CA LEU A 218 15.39 -0.94 0.41
C LEU A 218 16.56 -0.01 0.06
N GLY A 219 17.47 0.25 0.98
CA GLY A 219 18.70 1.00 0.72
C GLY A 219 19.67 0.22 -0.19
N TRP A 220 19.78 -1.09 -0.03
CA TRP A 220 20.59 -1.91 -0.94
C TRP A 220 20.10 -1.83 -2.38
N SER A 221 18.78 -1.79 -2.62
CA SER A 221 18.23 -1.65 -3.97
C SER A 221 18.65 -0.36 -4.66
N GLU A 222 18.80 0.73 -3.92
CA GLU A 222 19.30 2.01 -4.44
C GLU A 222 20.79 1.92 -4.83
N GLN A 223 21.60 1.18 -4.06
CA GLN A 223 23.01 1.00 -4.36
C GLN A 223 23.28 0.12 -5.60
N LEU A 224 22.29 -0.59 -6.12
CA LEU A 224 22.42 -1.33 -7.38
C LEU A 224 22.61 -0.40 -8.60
N ARG A 225 22.13 0.84 -8.56
CA ARG A 225 22.32 1.92 -9.54
C ARG A 225 22.12 1.49 -11.01
N PRO A 226 21.00 0.88 -11.38
CA PRO A 226 20.74 0.58 -12.78
C PRO A 226 20.77 1.85 -13.63
N PHE A 227 21.30 1.78 -14.86
CA PHE A 227 21.53 2.88 -15.79
C PHE A 227 22.57 3.94 -15.36
N THR A 228 23.04 3.95 -14.12
CA THR A 228 23.83 5.05 -13.54
C THR A 228 25.16 4.61 -12.92
N GLY A 229 25.74 3.55 -13.43
CA GLY A 229 26.94 2.91 -12.89
C GLY A 229 26.58 1.67 -12.06
N PRO A 230 26.16 0.57 -12.74
CA PRO A 230 25.68 -0.66 -12.06
C PRO A 230 26.68 -1.22 -11.08
N GLN A 231 26.21 -1.57 -9.88
CA GLN A 231 26.99 -2.21 -8.81
C GLN A 231 26.44 -3.64 -8.53
N PRO A 232 26.71 -4.64 -9.39
CA PRO A 232 26.12 -5.96 -9.30
C PRO A 232 26.57 -6.75 -8.06
N LEU A 233 27.68 -6.38 -7.41
CA LEU A 233 28.13 -7.00 -6.16
C LEU A 233 27.10 -6.88 -5.03
N VAL A 234 26.27 -5.85 -5.04
CA VAL A 234 25.18 -5.70 -4.06
C VAL A 234 24.12 -6.79 -4.19
N LEU A 235 23.94 -7.38 -5.39
CA LEU A 235 23.08 -8.56 -5.58
C LEU A 235 23.59 -9.78 -4.78
N LEU A 236 24.88 -9.90 -4.58
CA LEU A 236 25.45 -10.96 -3.75
C LEU A 236 25.00 -10.82 -2.30
N LEU A 237 24.92 -9.58 -1.79
CA LEU A 237 24.40 -9.32 -0.44
C LEU A 237 22.94 -9.76 -0.33
N PHE A 238 22.09 -9.46 -1.33
CA PHE A 238 20.73 -9.97 -1.39
C PHE A 238 20.69 -11.49 -1.43
N ALA A 239 21.48 -12.12 -2.28
CA ALA A 239 21.52 -13.58 -2.43
C ALA A 239 21.90 -14.26 -1.11
N VAL A 240 22.96 -13.80 -0.44
CA VAL A 240 23.40 -14.32 0.86
C VAL A 240 22.32 -14.13 1.91
N ALA A 241 21.74 -12.93 2.03
CA ALA A 241 20.68 -12.66 3.00
C ALA A 241 19.43 -13.52 2.76
N ILE A 242 18.97 -13.65 1.51
CA ILE A 242 17.83 -14.51 1.14
C ILE A 242 18.09 -15.96 1.52
N VAL A 243 19.27 -16.49 1.16
CA VAL A 243 19.64 -17.87 1.47
C VAL A 243 19.70 -18.11 2.98
N LEU A 244 20.34 -17.22 3.73
CA LEU A 244 20.44 -17.32 5.19
C LEU A 244 19.06 -17.28 5.86
N VAL A 245 18.21 -16.34 5.48
CA VAL A 245 16.86 -16.19 6.06
C VAL A 245 15.98 -17.39 5.70
N LEU A 246 16.01 -17.87 4.45
CA LEU A 246 15.27 -19.07 4.04
C LEU A 246 15.81 -20.33 4.71
N TRP A 247 17.11 -20.44 4.88
CA TRP A 247 17.71 -21.55 5.60
C TRP A 247 17.26 -21.59 7.06
N LEU A 248 17.27 -20.43 7.74
CA LEU A 248 16.79 -20.31 9.12
C LEU A 248 15.29 -20.63 9.20
N ALA A 249 14.48 -20.07 8.32
CA ALA A 249 13.04 -20.35 8.26
C ALA A 249 12.76 -21.84 8.04
N ARG A 250 13.51 -22.49 7.14
CA ARG A 250 13.39 -23.93 6.89
C ARG A 250 13.81 -24.78 8.10
N ARG A 251 14.87 -24.39 8.82
CA ARG A 251 15.30 -25.05 10.05
C ARG A 251 14.21 -24.98 11.12
N LEU A 252 13.63 -23.81 11.33
CA LEU A 252 12.52 -23.63 12.26
C LEU A 252 11.27 -24.41 11.85
N ALA A 253 10.93 -24.43 10.56
CA ALA A 253 9.80 -25.21 10.03
C ALA A 253 10.00 -26.73 10.23
N ALA A 254 11.24 -27.22 10.19
CA ALA A 254 11.53 -28.62 10.42
C ALA A 254 11.54 -29.00 11.92
N ALA A 255 11.92 -28.06 12.80
CA ALA A 255 12.10 -28.29 14.22
C ALA A 255 10.80 -28.14 15.05
N ARG A 256 9.81 -27.40 14.56
CA ARG A 256 8.54 -27.16 15.29
C ARG A 256 7.43 -28.11 14.82
N ASP A 257 6.47 -28.36 15.68
CA ASP A 257 5.24 -29.05 15.30
C ASP A 257 4.27 -28.15 14.53
N VAL A 258 3.47 -28.75 13.64
CA VAL A 258 2.44 -28.01 12.88
C VAL A 258 1.43 -27.45 13.87
N GLY A 259 1.03 -26.18 13.66
CA GLY A 259 0.15 -25.48 14.60
C GLY A 259 0.87 -24.84 15.80
N SER A 260 2.08 -25.29 16.16
CA SER A 260 2.87 -24.66 17.22
C SER A 260 3.49 -23.33 16.74
N ALA A 261 3.83 -22.44 17.67
CA ALA A 261 4.57 -21.22 17.40
C ALA A 261 5.57 -20.95 18.50
N LEU A 262 6.70 -20.32 18.16
CA LEU A 262 7.69 -19.89 19.15
C LEU A 262 7.20 -18.67 19.93
N LEU A 263 6.48 -17.78 19.28
CA LEU A 263 5.79 -16.63 19.92
C LEU A 263 4.37 -17.05 20.21
N GLN A 264 4.18 -17.79 21.30
CA GLN A 264 2.86 -18.13 21.80
C GLN A 264 2.26 -16.91 22.50
N SER A 265 0.98 -16.61 22.21
CA SER A 265 0.22 -15.71 23.06
C SER A 265 -0.02 -16.45 24.38
N PRO A 266 0.38 -15.90 25.53
CA PRO A 266 0.11 -16.58 26.78
C PRO A 266 -1.40 -16.71 26.98
N ASP A 267 -1.91 -17.95 26.95
CA ASP A 267 -3.33 -18.29 27.22
C ASP A 267 -3.74 -18.03 28.68
N SER A 268 -2.80 -17.59 29.50
CA SER A 268 -2.94 -17.43 30.95
C SER A 268 -3.50 -16.07 31.41
N HIS A 269 -3.94 -15.22 30.51
CA HIS A 269 -4.56 -13.96 30.91
C HIS A 269 -6.02 -14.18 31.28
N PRO A 270 -6.47 -13.68 32.46
CA PRO A 270 -7.88 -13.74 32.84
C PRO A 270 -8.74 -13.09 31.74
N PRO A 271 -9.94 -13.61 31.48
CA PRO A 271 -10.83 -13.08 30.46
C PRO A 271 -11.07 -11.59 30.72
N ARG A 272 -10.68 -10.76 29.77
CA ARG A 272 -10.91 -9.30 29.82
C ARG A 272 -12.26 -9.00 29.19
N PRO A 273 -13.31 -8.70 29.97
CA PRO A 273 -14.67 -8.47 29.46
C PRO A 273 -14.82 -7.13 28.73
N GLY A 274 -13.78 -6.29 28.69
CA GLY A 274 -13.82 -5.01 28.02
C GLY A 274 -14.15 -5.14 26.54
N LEU A 275 -15.05 -4.28 26.05
CA LEU A 275 -15.52 -4.24 24.66
C LEU A 275 -16.28 -5.49 24.19
N LEU A 276 -16.98 -6.19 25.09
CA LEU A 276 -17.88 -7.31 24.76
C LEU A 276 -19.35 -6.95 24.90
N SER A 277 -19.67 -5.73 25.34
CA SER A 277 -21.04 -5.29 25.68
C SER A 277 -21.95 -5.09 24.48
N SER A 278 -21.40 -4.96 23.27
CA SER A 278 -22.16 -4.76 22.04
C SER A 278 -21.45 -5.32 20.82
N PRO A 279 -22.17 -5.62 19.71
CA PRO A 279 -21.55 -6.07 18.46
C PRO A 279 -20.50 -5.09 17.91
N THR A 280 -20.76 -3.80 18.01
CA THR A 280 -19.83 -2.75 17.60
C THR A 280 -18.56 -2.75 18.46
N ALA A 281 -18.70 -2.90 19.76
CA ALA A 281 -17.56 -2.99 20.69
C ALA A 281 -16.73 -4.26 20.45
N LEU A 282 -17.36 -5.38 20.13
CA LEU A 282 -16.69 -6.63 19.75
C LEU A 282 -15.89 -6.46 18.45
N SER A 283 -16.50 -5.85 17.42
CA SER A 283 -15.81 -5.54 16.16
C SER A 283 -14.64 -4.58 16.38
N LEU A 284 -14.81 -3.54 17.22
CA LEU A 284 -13.73 -2.61 17.60
C LEU A 284 -12.58 -3.34 18.31
N ARG A 285 -12.91 -4.26 19.23
CA ARG A 285 -11.89 -5.09 19.91
C ARG A 285 -11.07 -5.90 18.91
N GLY A 286 -11.74 -6.47 17.90
CA GLY A 286 -11.07 -7.22 16.82
C GLY A 286 -10.16 -6.35 15.93
N GLU A 287 -10.49 -5.07 15.77
CA GLU A 287 -9.80 -4.16 14.85
C GLU A 287 -8.90 -3.12 15.52
N ARG A 288 -8.85 -3.07 16.85
CA ARG A 288 -8.09 -2.05 17.60
C ARG A 288 -6.62 -1.92 17.16
N VAL A 289 -5.95 -3.06 16.89
CA VAL A 289 -4.55 -3.06 16.45
C VAL A 289 -4.44 -2.53 15.02
N SER A 290 -5.34 -2.98 14.13
CA SER A 290 -5.40 -2.47 12.75
C SER A 290 -5.69 -0.96 12.74
N LEU A 291 -6.68 -0.49 13.48
CA LEU A 291 -6.99 0.93 13.60
C LEU A 291 -5.80 1.71 14.18
N GLY A 292 -5.17 1.19 15.23
CA GLY A 292 -3.95 1.78 15.80
C GLY A 292 -2.83 1.92 14.78
N SER A 293 -2.59 0.91 13.93
CA SER A 293 -1.57 0.97 12.88
C SER A 293 -1.90 2.02 11.81
N TRP A 294 -3.17 2.16 11.42
CA TRP A 294 -3.61 3.23 10.52
C TRP A 294 -3.38 4.62 11.12
N LEU A 295 -3.71 4.82 12.40
CA LEU A 295 -3.51 6.09 13.10
C LEU A 295 -2.03 6.44 13.22
N VAL A 296 -1.19 5.49 13.61
CA VAL A 296 0.27 5.70 13.73
C VAL A 296 0.89 6.01 12.37
N GLY A 297 0.55 5.24 11.33
CA GLY A 297 1.04 5.49 9.97
C GLY A 297 0.62 6.87 9.44
N THR A 298 -0.64 7.25 9.66
CA THR A 298 -1.16 8.58 9.29
C THR A 298 -0.48 9.69 10.08
N ALA A 299 -0.28 9.52 11.39
CA ALA A 299 0.40 10.50 12.23
C ALA A 299 1.85 10.70 11.79
N THR A 300 2.57 9.61 11.53
CA THR A 300 3.96 9.68 11.04
C THR A 300 4.05 10.43 9.71
N TYR A 301 3.21 10.05 8.74
CA TYR A 301 3.16 10.74 7.45
C TYR A 301 2.77 12.22 7.61
N GLY A 302 1.82 12.54 8.49
CA GLY A 302 1.36 13.90 8.73
C GLY A 302 2.46 14.79 9.32
N VAL A 303 3.19 14.32 10.34
CA VAL A 303 4.34 15.06 10.90
C VAL A 303 5.38 15.33 9.81
N ILE A 304 5.72 14.31 9.01
CA ILE A 304 6.68 14.45 7.91
C ILE A 304 6.19 15.49 6.89
N ALA A 305 4.94 15.41 6.44
CA ALA A 305 4.35 16.35 5.50
C ALA A 305 4.34 17.78 6.05
N GLY A 306 4.00 17.94 7.33
CA GLY A 306 4.03 19.24 8.00
C GLY A 306 5.44 19.83 8.13
N VAL A 307 6.42 19.00 8.47
CA VAL A 307 7.83 19.45 8.57
C VAL A 307 8.38 19.85 7.20
N LEU A 308 8.04 19.11 6.14
CA LEU A 308 8.57 19.34 4.80
C LEU A 308 7.87 20.50 4.06
N CYS A 309 6.70 20.97 4.48
CA CYS A 309 5.92 21.98 3.74
C CYS A 309 6.62 23.35 3.61
N THR A 310 7.62 23.65 4.45
CA THR A 310 8.43 24.89 4.40
C THR A 310 9.75 24.72 3.66
N SER A 311 10.08 23.53 3.18
CA SER A 311 11.35 23.25 2.50
C SER A 311 11.53 24.16 1.27
N PRO A 312 12.70 24.79 1.09
CA PRO A 312 12.97 25.64 -0.07
C PRO A 312 12.81 24.90 -1.43
N SER A 313 13.09 23.61 -1.43
CA SER A 313 12.92 22.75 -2.61
C SER A 313 11.46 22.54 -3.03
N GLU A 314 10.51 22.69 -2.10
CA GLU A 314 9.08 22.61 -2.37
C GLU A 314 8.50 23.92 -2.92
N ARG A 315 9.17 25.06 -2.66
CA ARG A 315 8.73 26.39 -3.12
C ARG A 315 9.21 26.73 -4.53
N ASN A 316 10.33 26.15 -4.98
CA ASN A 316 10.91 26.39 -6.32
C ASN A 316 10.39 25.38 -7.33
N ILE A 317 9.15 25.52 -7.75
CA ILE A 317 8.55 24.67 -8.76
C ILE A 317 8.84 25.23 -10.16
N PRO A 318 9.38 24.39 -11.06
CA PRO A 318 9.66 24.81 -12.43
C PRO A 318 8.38 25.22 -13.15
N PRO A 319 8.49 26.15 -14.12
CA PRO A 319 7.36 26.58 -14.94
C PRO A 319 6.69 25.42 -15.71
N THR A 320 7.41 24.34 -16.01
CA THR A 320 6.89 23.13 -16.65
C THR A 320 5.99 22.34 -15.72
N LEU A 321 6.41 22.10 -14.48
CA LEU A 321 5.59 21.42 -13.48
C LEU A 321 4.42 22.30 -13.05
N ALA A 322 4.65 23.60 -12.86
CA ALA A 322 3.57 24.53 -12.56
C ALA A 322 2.48 24.52 -13.66
N ARG A 323 2.83 24.26 -14.91
CA ARG A 323 1.87 24.04 -16.00
C ARG A 323 1.12 22.72 -15.87
N GLU A 324 1.83 21.64 -15.55
CA GLU A 324 1.19 20.32 -15.36
C GLU A 324 0.31 20.29 -14.12
N LEU A 325 0.77 20.85 -13.02
CA LEU A 325 -0.03 21.00 -11.79
C LEU A 325 -1.28 21.88 -12.03
N ARG A 326 -1.17 22.93 -12.83
CA ARG A 326 -2.32 23.73 -13.26
C ARG A 326 -3.32 22.95 -14.11
N LYS A 327 -2.84 22.03 -14.98
CA LYS A 327 -3.73 21.12 -15.73
C LYS A 327 -4.46 20.14 -14.81
N LEU A 328 -3.85 19.80 -13.67
CA LEU A 328 -4.46 18.99 -12.61
C LEU A 328 -5.35 19.80 -11.66
N GLY A 329 -5.56 21.11 -11.95
CA GLY A 329 -6.34 22.00 -11.11
C GLY A 329 -5.60 22.56 -9.89
N ILE A 330 -4.30 22.26 -9.75
CA ILE A 330 -3.47 22.77 -8.67
C ILE A 330 -2.94 24.14 -9.08
N GLY A 331 -3.25 25.17 -8.30
CA GLY A 331 -2.77 26.55 -8.50
C GLY A 331 -1.23 26.67 -8.43
N SER A 332 -0.72 27.86 -8.28
CA SER A 332 0.72 28.05 -8.05
C SER A 332 1.10 27.54 -6.66
N ILE A 333 2.08 26.66 -6.57
CA ILE A 333 2.64 26.24 -5.28
C ILE A 333 3.67 27.29 -4.85
N THR A 334 3.23 28.25 -4.07
CA THR A 334 4.07 29.36 -3.58
C THR A 334 4.16 29.40 -2.07
N ASN A 335 3.17 28.84 -1.39
CA ASN A 335 3.02 28.89 0.05
C ASN A 335 3.04 27.48 0.68
N PRO A 336 3.38 27.33 1.97
CA PRO A 336 3.30 26.06 2.68
C PRO A 336 1.92 25.40 2.62
N ALA A 337 0.84 26.19 2.54
CA ALA A 337 -0.52 25.68 2.37
C ALA A 337 -0.74 24.95 1.04
N ASP A 338 -0.13 25.43 -0.05
CA ASP A 338 -0.21 24.80 -1.38
C ASP A 338 0.48 23.42 -1.37
N VAL A 339 1.66 23.35 -0.73
CA VAL A 339 2.42 22.09 -0.56
C VAL A 339 1.61 21.09 0.27
N LEU A 340 1.02 21.54 1.37
CA LEU A 340 0.15 20.71 2.21
C LEU A 340 -1.07 20.20 1.44
N GLY A 341 -1.68 21.02 0.59
CA GLY A 341 -2.78 20.60 -0.27
C GLY A 341 -2.43 19.40 -1.15
N LEU A 342 -1.22 19.38 -1.71
CA LEU A 342 -0.72 18.23 -2.46
C LEU A 342 -0.53 16.98 -1.57
N TYR A 343 -0.02 17.16 -0.36
CA TYR A 343 0.12 16.04 0.60
C TYR A 343 -1.24 15.49 1.04
N PHE A 344 -2.26 16.34 1.14
CA PHE A 344 -3.60 15.91 1.50
C PHE A 344 -4.27 14.99 0.47
N LEU A 345 -3.85 15.00 -0.79
CA LEU A 345 -4.28 14.00 -1.78
C LEU A 345 -3.94 12.57 -1.33
N PHE A 346 -2.77 12.38 -0.71
CA PHE A 346 -2.38 11.07 -0.17
C PHE A 346 -3.15 10.71 1.10
N PHE A 347 -3.52 11.70 1.94
CA PHE A 347 -4.41 11.42 3.07
C PHE A 347 -5.80 10.99 2.62
N VAL A 348 -6.35 11.61 1.57
CA VAL A 348 -7.59 11.15 0.94
C VAL A 348 -7.47 9.68 0.54
N LEU A 349 -6.37 9.30 -0.13
CA LEU A 349 -6.12 7.92 -0.53
C LEU A 349 -6.01 6.98 0.69
N ILE A 350 -5.33 7.39 1.76
CA ILE A 350 -5.19 6.62 3.01
C ILE A 350 -6.57 6.35 3.63
N VAL A 351 -7.44 7.38 3.72
CA VAL A 351 -8.79 7.22 4.28
C VAL A 351 -9.66 6.34 3.37
N CYS A 352 -9.55 6.46 2.05
CA CYS A 352 -10.23 5.59 1.08
C CYS A 352 -9.78 4.13 1.22
N LEU A 353 -8.47 3.88 1.34
CA LEU A 353 -7.92 2.54 1.56
C LEU A 353 -8.40 1.93 2.88
N PHE A 354 -8.47 2.73 3.95
CA PHE A 354 -9.07 2.29 5.21
C PHE A 354 -10.54 1.90 5.02
N CYS A 355 -11.33 2.68 4.30
CA CYS A 355 -12.72 2.36 3.99
C CYS A 355 -12.85 1.03 3.21
N CYS A 356 -12.00 0.79 2.21
CA CYS A 356 -11.94 -0.49 1.51
C CYS A 356 -11.54 -1.65 2.45
N ALA A 357 -10.61 -1.41 3.38
CA ALA A 357 -10.21 -2.40 4.38
C ALA A 357 -11.37 -2.75 5.34
N GLN A 358 -12.25 -1.78 5.67
CA GLN A 358 -13.45 -2.03 6.47
C GLN A 358 -14.45 -2.93 5.73
N VAL A 359 -14.62 -2.76 4.42
CA VAL A 359 -15.43 -3.69 3.59
C VAL A 359 -14.85 -5.10 3.62
N ALA A 360 -13.52 -5.22 3.51
CA ALA A 360 -12.84 -6.52 3.57
C ALA A 360 -12.99 -7.18 4.96
N SER A 361 -12.92 -6.40 6.02
CA SER A 361 -13.14 -6.88 7.39
C SER A 361 -14.59 -7.33 7.63
N ALA A 362 -15.57 -6.55 7.15
CA ALA A 362 -16.98 -6.91 7.21
C ALA A 362 -17.27 -8.22 6.45
N ARG A 363 -16.69 -8.38 5.22
CA ARG A 363 -16.84 -9.63 4.47
C ARG A 363 -16.22 -10.83 5.18
N ARG A 364 -15.07 -10.66 5.82
CA ARG A 364 -14.42 -11.73 6.59
C ARG A 364 -15.28 -12.15 7.79
N GLU A 365 -15.80 -11.18 8.56
CA GLU A 365 -16.68 -11.46 9.69
C GLU A 365 -17.98 -12.14 9.24
N GLU A 366 -18.52 -11.72 8.08
CA GLU A 366 -19.69 -12.37 7.47
C GLU A 366 -19.42 -13.84 7.16
N SER A 367 -18.29 -14.16 6.55
CA SER A 367 -17.97 -15.53 6.13
C SER A 367 -17.56 -16.46 7.27
N GLU A 368 -17.01 -15.93 8.36
CA GLU A 368 -16.42 -16.75 9.43
C GLU A 368 -17.28 -16.82 10.69
N ARG A 369 -18.04 -15.75 11.01
CA ARG A 369 -18.64 -15.60 12.36
C ARG A 369 -20.08 -15.12 12.36
N LEU A 370 -20.60 -14.59 11.26
CA LEU A 370 -21.92 -13.94 11.29
C LEU A 370 -23.05 -14.91 11.64
N GLU A 371 -23.00 -16.15 11.17
CA GLU A 371 -24.01 -17.17 11.52
C GLU A 371 -24.02 -17.42 13.04
N THR A 372 -22.87 -17.55 13.67
CA THR A 372 -22.75 -17.71 15.13
C THR A 372 -23.25 -16.47 15.88
N LEU A 373 -22.97 -15.26 15.37
CA LEU A 373 -23.44 -14.01 15.96
C LEU A 373 -24.96 -13.84 15.85
N LEU A 374 -25.57 -14.31 14.78
CA LEU A 374 -27.02 -14.25 14.56
C LEU A 374 -27.78 -15.33 15.33
N ALA A 375 -27.11 -16.32 15.94
CA ALA A 375 -27.71 -17.20 16.93
C ALA A 375 -28.00 -16.47 18.26
N LEU A 376 -27.36 -15.31 18.48
CA LEU A 376 -27.67 -14.39 19.57
C LEU A 376 -28.83 -13.45 19.14
N PRO A 377 -29.48 -12.71 20.08
CA PRO A 377 -30.55 -11.76 19.75
C PRO A 377 -30.03 -10.52 19.03
N LEU A 378 -29.41 -10.73 17.89
CA LEU A 378 -28.81 -9.72 17.03
C LEU A 378 -29.46 -9.74 15.64
N SER A 379 -30.05 -8.61 15.21
CA SER A 379 -30.56 -8.48 13.85
C SER A 379 -29.43 -8.16 12.85
N ARG A 380 -29.61 -8.62 11.59
CA ARG A 380 -28.68 -8.32 10.47
C ARG A 380 -28.46 -6.82 10.28
N SER A 381 -29.54 -6.02 10.40
CA SER A 381 -29.45 -4.56 10.29
C SER A 381 -28.61 -3.93 11.42
N ARG A 382 -28.71 -4.46 12.64
CA ARG A 382 -27.94 -3.97 13.79
C ARG A 382 -26.46 -4.31 13.67
N TRP A 383 -26.14 -5.50 13.15
CA TRP A 383 -24.77 -5.88 12.85
C TRP A 383 -24.16 -4.96 11.79
N LEU A 384 -24.87 -4.76 10.66
CA LEU A 384 -24.39 -3.88 9.57
C LEU A 384 -24.21 -2.44 10.05
N ALA A 385 -25.15 -1.92 10.84
CA ALA A 385 -25.04 -0.59 11.45
C ALA A 385 -23.81 -0.47 12.36
N GLY A 386 -23.51 -1.49 13.16
CA GLY A 386 -22.30 -1.54 13.99
C GLY A 386 -21.02 -1.49 13.18
N ARG A 387 -20.96 -2.20 12.04
CA ARG A 387 -19.82 -2.16 11.11
C ARG A 387 -19.65 -0.78 10.46
N LEU A 388 -20.75 -0.15 10.06
CA LEU A 388 -20.74 1.20 9.49
C LEU A 388 -20.29 2.24 10.52
N VAL A 389 -20.78 2.19 11.76
CA VAL A 389 -20.35 3.10 12.84
C VAL A 389 -18.85 2.97 13.09
N LEU A 390 -18.32 1.76 13.10
CA LEU A 390 -16.89 1.53 13.27
C LEU A 390 -16.09 2.11 12.08
N ALA A 391 -16.56 1.90 10.87
CA ALA A 391 -15.90 2.41 9.66
C ALA A 391 -15.93 3.95 9.62
N LEU A 392 -17.06 4.57 9.94
CA LEU A 392 -17.22 6.03 10.01
C LEU A 392 -16.34 6.63 11.11
N GLY A 393 -16.38 6.06 12.31
CA GLY A 393 -15.57 6.53 13.45
C GLY A 393 -14.07 6.40 13.17
N GLY A 394 -13.66 5.28 12.57
CA GLY A 394 -12.26 5.05 12.16
C GLY A 394 -11.79 6.01 11.07
N ALA A 395 -12.60 6.22 10.02
CA ALA A 395 -12.30 7.19 8.96
C ALA A 395 -12.18 8.62 9.52
N GLY A 396 -13.10 9.01 10.40
CA GLY A 396 -13.06 10.30 11.10
C GLY A 396 -11.81 10.44 11.98
N ALA A 397 -11.46 9.40 12.73
CA ALA A 397 -10.24 9.41 13.56
C ALA A 397 -8.96 9.54 12.72
N ILE A 398 -8.87 8.85 11.58
CA ILE A 398 -7.73 8.96 10.66
C ILE A 398 -7.67 10.36 10.04
N ALA A 399 -8.81 10.92 9.61
CA ALA A 399 -8.89 12.27 9.06
C ALA A 399 -8.46 13.35 10.08
N LEU A 400 -8.90 13.21 11.33
CA LEU A 400 -8.48 14.08 12.43
C LEU A 400 -6.98 13.93 12.74
N THR A 401 -6.47 12.70 12.74
CA THR A 401 -5.04 12.43 12.94
C THR A 401 -4.22 13.07 11.83
N ALA A 402 -4.65 12.99 10.57
CA ALA A 402 -4.00 13.66 9.45
C ALA A 402 -3.93 15.18 9.67
N ALA A 403 -5.04 15.81 10.07
CA ALA A 403 -5.10 17.24 10.36
C ALA A 403 -4.15 17.65 11.51
N LEU A 404 -4.25 16.95 12.64
CA LEU A 404 -3.49 17.27 13.86
C LEU A 404 -1.98 17.07 13.66
N SER A 405 -1.57 15.94 13.07
CA SER A 405 -0.16 15.63 12.88
C SER A 405 0.50 16.53 11.84
N SER A 406 -0.19 16.86 10.75
CA SER A 406 0.34 17.80 9.74
C SER A 406 0.40 19.22 10.29
N TRP A 407 -0.60 19.64 11.07
CA TRP A 407 -0.57 20.92 11.77
C TRP A 407 0.59 21.00 12.75
N ALA A 408 0.80 19.99 13.58
CA ALA A 408 1.91 19.94 14.52
C ALA A 408 3.27 20.03 13.80
N GLY A 409 3.46 19.26 12.71
CA GLY A 409 4.68 19.33 11.91
C GLY A 409 4.89 20.71 11.26
N ALA A 410 3.84 21.33 10.73
CA ALA A 410 3.90 22.65 10.11
C ALA A 410 4.19 23.77 11.11
N THR A 411 3.62 23.70 12.31
CA THR A 411 3.88 24.68 13.39
C THR A 411 5.30 24.60 13.91
N LEU A 412 5.91 23.41 14.02
CA LEU A 412 7.31 23.25 14.38
C LEU A 412 8.27 23.97 13.41
N GLN A 413 7.85 24.17 12.16
CA GLN A 413 8.62 24.86 11.13
C GLN A 413 8.18 26.33 10.90
N GLY A 414 7.27 26.85 11.70
CA GLY A 414 6.79 28.21 11.55
C GLY A 414 6.04 28.46 10.22
N ALA A 415 5.33 27.47 9.69
CA ALA A 415 4.69 27.53 8.39
C ALA A 415 3.51 28.51 8.28
N GLY A 416 3.02 29.06 9.39
CA GLY A 416 1.93 30.04 9.42
C GLY A 416 0.55 29.48 9.05
N VAL A 417 0.37 28.15 9.04
CA VAL A 417 -0.90 27.50 8.72
C VAL A 417 -1.76 27.35 9.97
N SER A 418 -3.01 27.83 9.93
CA SER A 418 -3.89 27.81 11.09
C SER A 418 -4.51 26.41 11.33
N PHE A 419 -4.79 26.10 12.60
CA PHE A 419 -5.45 24.85 12.98
C PHE A 419 -6.81 24.62 12.27
N PRO A 420 -7.72 25.63 12.17
CA PRO A 420 -8.98 25.44 11.45
C PRO A 420 -8.80 25.08 9.98
N GLN A 421 -7.80 25.65 9.29
CA GLN A 421 -7.49 25.30 7.91
C GLN A 421 -7.06 23.82 7.78
N MET A 422 -6.21 23.34 8.69
CA MET A 422 -5.76 21.95 8.68
C MET A 422 -6.88 20.99 9.07
N LEU A 423 -7.76 21.38 10.00
CA LEU A 423 -8.94 20.61 10.34
C LEU A 423 -9.89 20.49 9.15
N ALA A 424 -10.13 21.58 8.43
CA ALA A 424 -10.92 21.57 7.21
C ALA A 424 -10.30 20.65 6.15
N ALA A 425 -8.97 20.67 5.97
CA ALA A 425 -8.25 19.78 5.06
C ALA A 425 -8.41 18.31 5.45
N GLY A 426 -8.31 17.96 6.75
CA GLY A 426 -8.56 16.61 7.23
C GLY A 426 -9.99 16.16 6.97
N LEU A 427 -10.97 16.98 7.32
CA LEU A 427 -12.39 16.66 7.09
C LEU A 427 -12.74 16.54 5.61
N ASN A 428 -12.04 17.25 4.73
CA ASN A 428 -12.20 17.16 3.27
C ASN A 428 -11.85 15.76 2.71
N CYS A 429 -11.12 14.94 3.46
CA CYS A 429 -10.84 13.55 3.07
C CYS A 429 -12.08 12.64 3.18
N LEU A 430 -13.08 13.01 3.99
CA LEU A 430 -14.20 12.15 4.32
C LEU A 430 -15.21 11.97 3.17
N PRO A 431 -15.68 12.99 2.44
CA PRO A 431 -16.73 12.82 1.44
C PRO A 431 -16.42 11.73 0.42
N LEU A 432 -15.22 11.75 -0.15
CA LEU A 432 -14.80 10.75 -1.12
C LEU A 432 -14.63 9.36 -0.48
N ALA A 433 -13.99 9.29 0.68
CA ALA A 433 -13.77 8.02 1.38
C ALA A 433 -15.10 7.35 1.75
N LEU A 434 -16.10 8.12 2.17
CA LEU A 434 -17.43 7.62 2.47
C LEU A 434 -18.18 7.18 1.22
N ALA A 435 -17.97 7.81 0.07
CA ALA A 435 -18.52 7.34 -1.21
C ALA A 435 -17.96 5.95 -1.57
N PHE A 436 -16.64 5.73 -1.42
CA PHE A 436 -16.04 4.40 -1.62
C PHE A 436 -16.52 3.37 -0.56
N LEU A 437 -16.72 3.81 0.68
CA LEU A 437 -17.31 2.97 1.73
C LEU A 437 -18.71 2.50 1.34
N GLY A 438 -19.58 3.42 0.91
CA GLY A 438 -20.93 3.13 0.46
C GLY A 438 -20.95 2.17 -0.72
N ALA A 439 -20.15 2.46 -1.76
CA ALA A 439 -20.00 1.58 -2.92
C ALA A 439 -19.51 0.17 -2.52
N GLY A 440 -18.55 0.08 -1.61
CA GLY A 440 -18.01 -1.19 -1.11
C GLY A 440 -19.05 -1.99 -0.33
N PHE A 441 -19.84 -1.36 0.56
CA PHE A 441 -20.92 -2.05 1.27
C PHE A 441 -22.08 -2.44 0.34
N LEU A 442 -22.37 -1.65 -0.68
CA LEU A 442 -23.32 -2.02 -1.71
C LEU A 442 -22.83 -3.24 -2.50
N ALA A 443 -21.56 -3.26 -2.88
CA ALA A 443 -20.93 -4.42 -3.50
C ALA A 443 -20.97 -5.65 -2.57
N LEU A 444 -20.76 -5.48 -1.26
CA LEU A 444 -20.89 -6.54 -0.27
C LEU A 444 -22.32 -7.11 -0.24
N ALA A 445 -23.32 -6.26 -0.34
CA ALA A 445 -24.73 -6.68 -0.34
C ALA A 445 -25.16 -7.37 -1.64
N LEU A 446 -24.60 -6.99 -2.80
CA LEU A 446 -24.98 -7.51 -4.12
C LEU A 446 -24.12 -8.70 -4.55
N LEU A 447 -22.80 -8.60 -4.38
CA LEU A 447 -21.79 -9.54 -4.87
C LEU A 447 -20.76 -9.89 -3.78
N PRO A 448 -21.15 -10.61 -2.72
CA PRO A 448 -20.30 -10.82 -1.53
C PRO A 448 -18.91 -11.39 -1.85
N ARG A 449 -18.84 -12.35 -2.80
CA ARG A 449 -17.59 -13.01 -3.21
C ARG A 449 -16.62 -12.05 -3.91
N ALA A 450 -17.13 -11.06 -4.63
CA ALA A 450 -16.33 -10.10 -5.39
C ALA A 450 -16.19 -8.73 -4.69
N SER A 451 -16.91 -8.49 -3.59
CA SER A 451 -17.04 -7.17 -2.95
C SER A 451 -15.71 -6.50 -2.63
N VAL A 452 -14.77 -7.26 -2.07
CA VAL A 452 -13.43 -6.76 -1.71
C VAL A 452 -12.66 -6.37 -2.97
N ALA A 453 -12.68 -7.22 -3.99
CA ALA A 453 -12.02 -6.93 -5.26
C ALA A 453 -12.63 -5.70 -5.95
N ILE A 454 -13.95 -5.56 -5.93
CA ILE A 454 -14.66 -4.41 -6.49
C ILE A 454 -14.29 -3.12 -5.75
N ALA A 455 -14.29 -3.12 -4.41
CA ALA A 455 -13.95 -1.93 -3.63
C ALA A 455 -12.53 -1.42 -3.92
N TYR A 456 -11.54 -2.31 -3.90
CA TYR A 456 -10.16 -1.93 -4.20
C TYR A 456 -9.94 -1.61 -5.69
N ALA A 457 -10.61 -2.30 -6.62
CA ALA A 457 -10.50 -2.02 -8.04
C ALA A 457 -11.10 -0.67 -8.41
N LEU A 458 -12.26 -0.30 -7.85
CA LEU A 458 -12.86 1.02 -8.06
C LEU A 458 -11.93 2.13 -7.58
N LEU A 459 -11.36 1.99 -6.36
CA LEU A 459 -10.41 2.96 -5.83
C LEU A 459 -9.15 3.06 -6.70
N ALA A 460 -8.56 1.91 -7.05
CA ALA A 460 -7.34 1.87 -7.86
C ALA A 460 -7.56 2.47 -9.25
N LEU A 461 -8.66 2.11 -9.92
CA LEU A 461 -9.00 2.66 -11.23
C LEU A 461 -9.22 4.17 -11.17
N ALA A 462 -9.98 4.66 -10.18
CA ALA A 462 -10.22 6.09 -10.02
C ALA A 462 -8.94 6.86 -9.76
N PHE A 463 -8.07 6.36 -8.88
CA PHE A 463 -6.81 7.02 -8.53
C PHE A 463 -5.78 6.98 -9.66
N VAL A 464 -5.61 5.82 -10.31
CA VAL A 464 -4.71 5.70 -11.48
C VAL A 464 -5.20 6.57 -12.63
N TRP A 465 -6.51 6.62 -12.85
CA TRP A 465 -7.08 7.49 -13.87
C TRP A 465 -6.86 8.97 -13.56
N ASP A 466 -6.97 9.36 -12.30
CA ASP A 466 -6.67 10.73 -11.86
C ASP A 466 -5.21 11.13 -12.14
N LEU A 467 -4.26 10.22 -11.84
CA LEU A 467 -2.84 10.49 -12.03
C LEU A 467 -2.39 10.48 -13.50
N PHE A 468 -2.98 9.63 -14.33
CA PHE A 468 -2.47 9.38 -15.68
C PHE A 468 -3.43 9.82 -16.80
N GLY A 469 -4.70 10.07 -16.51
CA GLY A 469 -5.69 10.41 -17.53
C GLY A 469 -5.32 11.63 -18.37
N SER A 470 -4.87 12.71 -17.73
CA SER A 470 -4.39 13.92 -18.40
C SER A 470 -3.07 13.69 -19.17
N LEU A 471 -2.18 12.88 -18.62
CA LEU A 471 -0.88 12.52 -19.26
C LEU A 471 -1.07 11.66 -20.51
N LEU A 472 -2.13 10.87 -20.57
CA LEU A 472 -2.49 10.04 -21.72
C LEU A 472 -3.22 10.84 -22.83
N GLY A 473 -3.41 12.15 -22.63
CA GLY A 473 -4.14 12.99 -23.59
C GLY A 473 -5.65 12.70 -23.62
N ALA A 474 -6.21 12.13 -22.57
CA ALA A 474 -7.63 11.84 -22.50
C ALA A 474 -8.47 13.13 -22.59
N PRO A 475 -9.66 13.11 -23.25
CA PRO A 475 -10.54 14.27 -23.33
C PRO A 475 -10.91 14.76 -21.93
N HIS A 476 -11.03 16.06 -21.76
CA HIS A 476 -11.28 16.70 -20.46
C HIS A 476 -12.51 16.14 -19.71
N TRP A 477 -13.59 15.84 -20.44
CA TRP A 477 -14.80 15.23 -19.86
C TRP A 477 -14.55 13.85 -19.26
N LEU A 478 -13.61 13.08 -19.84
CA LEU A 478 -13.26 11.73 -19.37
C LEU A 478 -12.34 11.81 -18.14
N VAL A 479 -11.45 12.79 -18.09
CA VAL A 479 -10.61 13.05 -16.90
C VAL A 479 -11.48 13.50 -15.73
N GLN A 480 -12.52 14.29 -15.98
CA GLN A 480 -13.45 14.74 -14.95
C GLN A 480 -14.38 13.65 -14.38
N LEU A 481 -14.42 12.44 -14.96
CA LEU A 481 -15.20 11.33 -14.39
C LEU A 481 -14.63 10.81 -13.07
N THR A 482 -13.33 11.04 -12.81
CA THR A 482 -12.77 10.61 -11.51
C THR A 482 -13.27 11.50 -10.37
N PRO A 483 -13.74 10.91 -9.28
CA PRO A 483 -14.18 11.69 -8.14
C PRO A 483 -13.04 12.45 -7.44
N PHE A 484 -11.77 12.08 -7.68
CA PHE A 484 -10.59 12.79 -7.16
C PHE A 484 -10.47 14.21 -7.72
N GLN A 485 -10.87 14.47 -8.98
CA GLN A 485 -10.88 15.81 -9.59
C GLN A 485 -11.88 16.79 -8.94
N HIS A 486 -12.83 16.28 -8.19
CA HIS A 486 -13.86 17.08 -7.53
C HIS A 486 -13.55 17.41 -6.07
N ILE A 487 -12.39 16.97 -5.55
CA ILE A 487 -11.92 17.35 -4.21
C ILE A 487 -11.10 18.64 -4.32
N GLY A 488 -11.37 19.62 -3.45
CA GLY A 488 -10.53 20.82 -3.32
C GLY A 488 -9.18 20.46 -2.69
N PHE A 489 -8.11 21.10 -3.14
CA PHE A 489 -6.76 20.94 -2.55
C PHE A 489 -6.61 21.78 -1.28
N LEU A 490 -7.35 21.43 -0.22
CA LEU A 490 -7.23 22.11 1.07
C LEU A 490 -5.87 21.77 1.73
N PRO A 491 -5.21 22.73 2.42
CA PRO A 491 -5.71 24.05 2.80
C PRO A 491 -5.54 25.16 1.75
N ALA A 492 -4.99 24.87 0.57
CA ALA A 492 -4.70 25.87 -0.48
C ALA A 492 -5.95 26.40 -1.18
N GLU A 493 -6.94 25.55 -1.40
CA GLU A 493 -8.19 25.90 -2.09
C GLU A 493 -9.38 25.97 -1.13
N ALA A 494 -10.50 26.50 -1.62
CA ALA A 494 -11.76 26.48 -0.90
C ALA A 494 -12.41 25.09 -0.92
N PHE A 495 -13.16 24.76 0.12
CA PHE A 495 -13.92 23.52 0.20
C PHE A 495 -15.03 23.49 -0.88
N ARG A 496 -15.07 22.44 -1.67
CA ARG A 496 -16.05 22.27 -2.76
C ARG A 496 -17.34 21.63 -2.23
N THR A 497 -18.18 22.44 -1.62
CA THR A 497 -19.42 22.00 -0.92
C THR A 497 -20.35 21.18 -1.79
N GLY A 498 -20.58 21.59 -3.06
CA GLY A 498 -21.47 20.88 -3.98
C GLY A 498 -21.00 19.45 -4.29
N ALA A 499 -19.70 19.29 -4.59
CA ALA A 499 -19.12 17.98 -4.85
C ALA A 499 -19.15 17.08 -3.59
N ALA A 500 -18.82 17.64 -2.44
CA ALA A 500 -18.88 16.92 -1.16
C ALA A 500 -20.31 16.46 -0.85
N ALA A 501 -21.31 17.31 -1.07
CA ALA A 501 -22.73 16.95 -0.87
C ALA A 501 -23.18 15.82 -1.80
N LEU A 502 -22.77 15.84 -3.08
CA LEU A 502 -23.05 14.75 -4.03
C LEU A 502 -22.39 13.43 -3.60
N MET A 503 -21.13 13.46 -3.18
CA MET A 503 -20.42 12.28 -2.69
C MET A 503 -21.06 11.69 -1.43
N LEU A 504 -21.44 12.54 -0.47
CA LEU A 504 -22.13 12.12 0.75
C LEU A 504 -23.55 11.61 0.46
N GLY A 505 -24.28 12.26 -0.46
CA GLY A 505 -25.59 11.80 -0.93
C GLY A 505 -25.49 10.41 -1.59
N PHE A 506 -24.52 10.20 -2.46
CA PHE A 506 -24.25 8.88 -3.04
C PHE A 506 -23.90 7.86 -1.96
N ALA A 507 -23.02 8.18 -1.02
CA ALA A 507 -22.64 7.29 0.08
C ALA A 507 -23.87 6.86 0.90
N LEU A 508 -24.75 7.81 1.25
CA LEU A 508 -25.98 7.55 2.00
C LEU A 508 -26.92 6.61 1.22
N LEU A 509 -27.18 6.92 -0.06
CA LEU A 509 -28.05 6.11 -0.91
C LEU A 509 -27.50 4.69 -1.09
N ALA A 510 -26.18 4.56 -1.32
CA ALA A 510 -25.51 3.27 -1.45
C ALA A 510 -25.61 2.44 -0.17
N VAL A 511 -25.43 3.06 1.01
CA VAL A 511 -25.57 2.40 2.31
C VAL A 511 -27.01 1.97 2.59
N LEU A 512 -27.99 2.81 2.26
CA LEU A 512 -29.42 2.47 2.42
C LEU A 512 -29.79 1.29 1.52
N ALA A 513 -29.39 1.30 0.25
CA ALA A 513 -29.59 0.20 -0.68
C ALA A 513 -28.86 -1.08 -0.21
N ALA A 514 -27.64 -0.94 0.27
CA ALA A 514 -26.87 -2.04 0.84
C ALA A 514 -27.60 -2.68 2.03
N ARG A 515 -28.12 -1.85 2.97
CA ARG A 515 -28.87 -2.33 4.13
C ARG A 515 -30.12 -3.12 3.70
N GLU A 516 -30.92 -2.56 2.81
CA GLU A 516 -32.15 -3.21 2.36
C GLU A 516 -31.85 -4.56 1.70
N ARG A 517 -30.87 -4.60 0.81
CA ARG A 517 -30.47 -5.82 0.12
C ARG A 517 -29.86 -6.85 1.06
N PHE A 518 -28.99 -6.42 1.99
CA PHE A 518 -28.33 -7.30 2.96
C PHE A 518 -29.30 -8.00 3.90
N VAL A 519 -30.35 -7.32 4.33
CA VAL A 519 -31.38 -7.91 5.22
C VAL A 519 -32.18 -8.99 4.49
N ARG A 520 -32.44 -8.84 3.18
CA ARG A 520 -33.29 -9.73 2.39
C ARG A 520 -32.55 -10.90 1.73
N ARG A 521 -31.21 -10.85 1.63
CA ARG A 521 -30.44 -11.91 0.97
C ARG A 521 -30.11 -13.06 1.92
N ASP A 522 -29.86 -14.25 1.34
CA ASP A 522 -29.30 -15.37 2.07
C ASP A 522 -27.82 -15.14 2.39
N LEU A 523 -27.38 -15.63 3.57
CA LEU A 523 -25.99 -15.59 3.95
C LEU A 523 -25.20 -16.61 3.14
N ILE A 524 -24.09 -16.20 2.58
CA ILE A 524 -23.19 -17.06 1.81
C ILE A 524 -22.02 -17.39 2.72
N ALA A 525 -22.04 -18.59 3.31
CA ALA A 525 -20.87 -19.17 3.97
C ALA A 525 -19.70 -19.25 2.96
N GLY A 526 -18.49 -19.02 3.44
CA GLY A 526 -17.27 -18.96 2.62
C GLY A 526 -16.81 -20.30 2.09
#